data_9e8624f72673fd41cf4747c512f8bf19
#
_entry.id   9e8624f72673fd41cf4747c512f8bf19
#
_cell.length_a   1.000
_cell.length_b   1.000
_cell.length_c   1.000
_cell.angle_alpha   90.00
_cell.angle_beta   90.00
_cell.angle_gamma   90.00
#
_symmetry.space_group_name_H-M   'P 1'
#
loop_
_entity.id
_entity.type
_entity.pdbx_description
1 polymer ?
#
loop_
_entity_poly.entity_id
_entity_poly.type
_entity_poly.pdbx_seq_one_letter_code
_entity_poly.pdbx_strand_id
1 'polypeptide(L)'
;FENGDKVGLSIIKGAENYVTNAEMTFANNVFTGDVVWYSDSEAASKFVAYYPYSSIGAPTTFTVAANQNSANGFTASDLMGAVQENIKPSENAVTMVFKHLLTKVVFKIKNESGSDISSVVLKGLVPTANVNLANLSVSVGSAAASNITAMEVTANSAYQAIIVPQTVAMELVVTTKSGLELVQKLASTELVAGGRYNINALVTKSGLDIKLSGEIEDWDDKGDIPGEDGGEEVAFEEHLNENYFMYDGVKYNTVKLSNGQIWMAQPMRYAPKGYTVSADPKEESHIW
;
A
#
# COMPACT_ATOMS: atom_id res chain seq x y z
N PHE A 1 10.59 -9.18 -12.03
CA PHE A 1 11.27 -10.47 -11.74
C PHE A 1 12.78 -10.28 -11.78
N GLU A 2 13.48 -11.03 -10.94
CA GLU A 2 14.92 -11.05 -10.84
C GLU A 2 15.45 -12.45 -11.23
N ASN A 3 16.71 -12.54 -11.66
CA ASN A 3 17.31 -13.83 -11.99
C ASN A 3 17.25 -14.78 -10.79
N GLY A 4 16.66 -15.94 -11.00
CA GLY A 4 16.42 -16.95 -9.97
C GLY A 4 15.01 -16.96 -9.41
N ASP A 5 14.17 -15.96 -9.72
CA ASP A 5 12.74 -16.02 -9.38
C ASP A 5 12.09 -17.25 -10.00
N LYS A 6 11.16 -17.86 -9.26
CA LYS A 6 10.46 -19.06 -9.68
C LYS A 6 8.97 -18.85 -9.71
N VAL A 7 8.32 -19.30 -10.79
CA VAL A 7 6.86 -19.32 -10.94
C VAL A 7 6.36 -20.74 -11.13
N GLY A 8 5.14 -21.02 -10.68
CA GLY A 8 4.44 -22.27 -10.98
C GLY A 8 3.61 -22.10 -12.25
N LEU A 9 3.77 -23.00 -13.21
CA LEU A 9 3.01 -23.03 -14.46
C LEU A 9 2.12 -24.25 -14.52
N SER A 10 0.84 -24.05 -14.87
CA SER A 10 -0.10 -25.10 -15.22
C SER A 10 -0.65 -24.85 -16.63
N ILE A 11 -0.79 -25.92 -17.42
CA ILE A 11 -1.32 -25.90 -18.77
C ILE A 11 -2.55 -26.81 -18.82
N ILE A 12 -3.69 -26.24 -19.20
CA ILE A 12 -4.98 -26.93 -19.29
C ILE A 12 -5.36 -27.02 -20.76
N LYS A 13 -5.43 -28.23 -21.29
CA LYS A 13 -5.85 -28.54 -22.66
C LYS A 13 -7.28 -29.11 -22.63
N GLY A 14 -8.27 -28.31 -23.06
CA GLY A 14 -9.66 -28.68 -22.89
C GLY A 14 -10.04 -28.91 -21.43
N ALA A 15 -10.36 -30.14 -21.05
CA ALA A 15 -10.66 -30.55 -19.67
C ALA A 15 -9.46 -31.23 -18.96
N GLU A 16 -8.34 -31.41 -19.65
CA GLU A 16 -7.15 -32.10 -19.15
C GLU A 16 -6.15 -31.12 -18.56
N ASN A 17 -5.66 -31.42 -17.36
CA ASN A 17 -4.48 -30.76 -16.78
C ASN A 17 -3.23 -31.37 -17.39
N TYR A 18 -2.80 -30.88 -18.56
CA TYR A 18 -1.65 -31.37 -19.29
C TYR A 18 -0.33 -31.15 -18.52
N VAL A 19 -0.18 -30.00 -17.93
CA VAL A 19 0.93 -29.66 -17.00
C VAL A 19 0.34 -29.13 -15.72
N THR A 20 0.83 -29.63 -14.59
CA THR A 20 0.39 -29.19 -13.27
C THR A 20 1.57 -28.69 -12.46
N ASN A 21 1.56 -27.41 -12.11
CA ASN A 21 2.51 -26.78 -11.20
C ASN A 21 4.00 -27.00 -11.59
N ALA A 22 4.33 -26.91 -12.87
CA ALA A 22 5.74 -26.98 -13.29
C ALA A 22 6.52 -25.76 -12.77
N GLU A 23 7.69 -26.02 -12.21
CA GLU A 23 8.62 -24.96 -11.79
C GLU A 23 9.26 -24.33 -13.03
N MET A 24 9.10 -23.01 -13.18
CA MET A 24 9.75 -22.22 -14.21
C MET A 24 10.65 -21.19 -13.54
N THR A 25 11.91 -21.13 -13.93
CA THR A 25 12.92 -20.22 -13.36
C THR A 25 13.19 -19.07 -14.30
N PHE A 26 13.19 -17.84 -13.77
CA PHE A 26 13.51 -16.62 -14.52
C PHE A 26 15.02 -16.44 -14.67
N ALA A 27 15.45 -16.30 -15.90
CA ALA A 27 16.83 -15.94 -16.25
C ALA A 27 16.87 -15.29 -17.63
N ASN A 28 17.70 -14.26 -17.80
CA ASN A 28 17.88 -13.57 -19.09
C ASN A 28 16.56 -13.09 -19.72
N ASN A 29 15.68 -12.54 -18.90
CA ASN A 29 14.35 -12.02 -19.29
C ASN A 29 13.34 -13.07 -19.79
N VAL A 30 13.57 -14.35 -19.53
CA VAL A 30 12.64 -15.44 -19.85
C VAL A 30 12.49 -16.41 -18.68
N PHE A 31 11.33 -17.03 -18.60
CA PHE A 31 11.11 -18.19 -17.74
C PHE A 31 11.38 -19.46 -18.50
N THR A 32 12.21 -20.35 -17.95
CA THR A 32 12.55 -21.64 -18.51
C THR A 32 12.26 -22.74 -17.51
N GLY A 33 11.86 -23.92 -17.99
CA GLY A 33 11.57 -25.10 -17.19
C GLY A 33 11.43 -26.34 -18.06
N ASP A 34 11.23 -27.48 -17.43
CA ASP A 34 11.10 -28.77 -18.12
C ASP A 34 9.63 -29.00 -18.56
N VAL A 35 9.20 -28.19 -19.54
CA VAL A 35 7.84 -28.24 -20.11
C VAL A 35 7.94 -28.36 -21.61
N VAL A 36 7.21 -29.34 -22.19
CA VAL A 36 7.16 -29.58 -23.64
C VAL A 36 5.73 -29.43 -24.15
N TRP A 37 5.62 -29.06 -25.43
CA TRP A 37 4.33 -29.02 -26.10
C TRP A 37 3.75 -30.41 -26.34
N TYR A 38 2.42 -30.53 -26.32
CA TYR A 38 1.73 -31.72 -26.80
C TYR A 38 1.77 -31.79 -28.33
N SER A 39 1.51 -32.98 -28.89
CA SER A 39 1.66 -33.27 -30.32
C SER A 39 0.58 -32.66 -31.23
N ASP A 40 -0.60 -32.33 -30.68
CA ASP A 40 -1.70 -31.74 -31.43
C ASP A 40 -1.49 -30.23 -31.57
N SER A 41 -0.94 -29.79 -32.70
CA SER A 41 -0.62 -28.39 -32.96
C SER A 41 -1.82 -27.48 -33.12
N GLU A 42 -3.03 -28.03 -33.35
CA GLU A 42 -4.26 -27.23 -33.53
C GLU A 42 -5.04 -27.06 -32.22
N ALA A 43 -4.79 -27.90 -31.22
CA ALA A 43 -5.46 -27.77 -29.96
C ALA A 43 -5.01 -26.50 -29.21
N ALA A 44 -5.98 -25.75 -28.72
CA ALA A 44 -5.73 -24.59 -27.86
C ALA A 44 -5.72 -25.00 -26.38
N SER A 45 -4.91 -24.32 -25.60
CA SER A 45 -4.80 -24.53 -24.16
C SER A 45 -4.87 -23.20 -23.38
N LYS A 46 -5.12 -23.31 -22.09
CA LYS A 46 -5.09 -22.23 -21.12
C LYS A 46 -3.85 -22.38 -20.28
N PHE A 47 -3.06 -21.33 -20.18
CA PHE A 47 -1.89 -21.22 -19.31
C PHE A 47 -2.29 -20.45 -18.05
N VAL A 48 -1.93 -20.99 -16.91
CA VAL A 48 -2.11 -20.36 -15.60
C VAL A 48 -0.78 -20.38 -14.88
N ALA A 49 -0.25 -19.22 -14.54
CA ALA A 49 1.00 -19.11 -13.81
C ALA A 49 0.83 -18.26 -12.55
N TYR A 50 1.67 -18.50 -11.55
CA TYR A 50 1.66 -17.77 -10.29
C TYR A 50 3.07 -17.63 -9.69
N TYR A 51 3.27 -16.57 -8.92
CA TYR A 51 4.48 -16.29 -8.12
C TYR A 51 4.07 -15.93 -6.69
N PRO A 52 4.83 -16.30 -5.67
CA PRO A 52 6.03 -17.14 -5.71
C PRO A 52 5.69 -18.63 -5.87
N TYR A 53 6.57 -19.35 -6.52
CA TYR A 53 6.43 -20.81 -6.71
C TYR A 53 6.34 -21.54 -5.37
N SER A 54 5.50 -22.57 -5.34
CA SER A 54 5.40 -23.52 -4.23
C SER A 54 5.48 -24.95 -4.75
N SER A 55 6.40 -25.74 -4.19
CA SER A 55 6.54 -27.16 -4.53
C SER A 55 5.37 -28.02 -4.04
N ILE A 56 4.57 -27.52 -3.10
CA ILE A 56 3.36 -28.22 -2.61
C ILE A 56 2.20 -28.15 -3.61
N GLY A 57 2.24 -27.22 -4.57
CA GLY A 57 1.21 -26.99 -5.57
C GLY A 57 0.76 -25.55 -5.66
N ALA A 58 -0.09 -25.29 -6.67
CA ALA A 58 -0.69 -23.97 -6.87
C ALA A 58 -1.60 -23.62 -5.68
N PRO A 59 -1.47 -22.40 -5.10
CA PRO A 59 -2.17 -22.05 -3.87
C PRO A 59 -3.67 -21.86 -4.12
N THR A 60 -4.51 -22.46 -3.29
CA THR A 60 -5.93 -22.13 -3.10
C THR A 60 -6.16 -21.23 -1.89
N THR A 61 -5.17 -21.16 -1.00
CA THR A 61 -5.07 -20.20 0.10
C THR A 61 -3.66 -19.64 0.13
N PHE A 62 -3.53 -18.38 0.52
CA PHE A 62 -2.24 -17.71 0.62
C PHE A 62 -2.17 -16.91 1.91
N THR A 63 -1.00 -16.89 2.55
CA THR A 63 -0.79 -16.16 3.81
C THR A 63 0.37 -15.22 3.64
N VAL A 64 0.15 -13.91 3.88
CA VAL A 64 1.23 -12.92 3.90
C VAL A 64 2.07 -13.07 5.16
N ALA A 65 3.36 -12.79 5.07
CA ALA A 65 4.26 -12.85 6.22
C ALA A 65 3.90 -11.78 7.26
N ALA A 66 3.81 -12.18 8.53
CA ALA A 66 3.59 -11.25 9.63
C ALA A 66 4.78 -10.27 9.81
N ASN A 67 6.00 -10.73 9.54
CA ASN A 67 7.19 -9.87 9.51
C ASN A 67 7.73 -9.76 8.09
N GLN A 68 7.35 -8.68 7.41
CA GLN A 68 7.82 -8.42 6.05
C GLN A 68 9.16 -7.66 6.01
N ASN A 69 9.68 -7.23 7.17
CA ASN A 69 11.03 -6.67 7.28
C ASN A 69 12.13 -7.74 7.42
N SER A 70 11.77 -9.02 7.29
CA SER A 70 12.73 -10.11 7.17
C SER A 70 13.26 -10.24 5.75
N ALA A 71 14.39 -10.95 5.56
CA ALA A 71 15.10 -11.05 4.28
C ALA A 71 14.21 -11.37 3.06
N ASN A 72 13.15 -12.18 3.24
CA ASN A 72 12.24 -12.57 2.15
C ASN A 72 10.77 -12.30 2.48
N GLY A 73 10.46 -11.64 3.61
CA GLY A 73 9.09 -11.51 4.08
C GLY A 73 8.19 -10.73 3.14
N PHE A 74 8.71 -9.65 2.56
CA PHE A 74 7.98 -8.83 1.61
C PHE A 74 7.78 -9.56 0.26
N THR A 75 8.84 -10.04 -0.35
CA THR A 75 8.79 -10.73 -1.66
C THR A 75 7.98 -12.02 -1.60
N ALA A 76 8.10 -12.80 -0.51
CA ALA A 76 7.28 -13.98 -0.28
C ALA A 76 5.79 -13.67 -0.05
N SER A 77 5.44 -12.43 0.29
CA SER A 77 4.05 -11.97 0.43
C SER A 77 3.44 -11.45 -0.86
N ASP A 78 4.22 -11.22 -1.91
CA ASP A 78 3.75 -10.63 -3.16
C ASP A 78 3.21 -11.71 -4.11
N LEU A 79 1.97 -12.13 -3.88
CA LEU A 79 1.29 -13.08 -4.75
C LEU A 79 0.93 -12.41 -6.08
N MET A 80 1.49 -12.94 -7.17
CA MET A 80 1.15 -12.55 -8.53
C MET A 80 0.56 -13.72 -9.32
N GLY A 81 -0.25 -13.42 -10.32
CA GLY A 81 -0.83 -14.43 -11.20
C GLY A 81 -0.93 -13.95 -12.64
N ALA A 82 -0.89 -14.88 -13.57
CA ALA A 82 -1.09 -14.65 -14.99
C ALA A 82 -1.96 -15.75 -15.59
N VAL A 83 -2.87 -15.36 -16.49
CA VAL A 83 -3.70 -16.28 -17.25
C VAL A 83 -3.64 -15.88 -18.72
N GLN A 84 -3.40 -16.85 -19.58
CA GLN A 84 -3.45 -16.68 -21.03
C GLN A 84 -4.24 -17.82 -21.64
N GLU A 85 -5.20 -17.49 -22.48
CA GLU A 85 -6.11 -18.48 -23.11
C GLU A 85 -5.83 -18.60 -24.60
N ASN A 86 -6.33 -19.67 -25.19
CA ASN A 86 -6.24 -19.95 -26.64
C ASN A 86 -4.80 -20.06 -27.14
N ILE A 87 -3.88 -20.57 -26.34
CA ILE A 87 -2.48 -20.76 -26.70
C ILE A 87 -2.33 -22.09 -27.42
N LYS A 88 -1.79 -22.05 -28.64
CA LYS A 88 -1.45 -23.24 -29.43
C LYS A 88 0.05 -23.50 -29.41
N PRO A 89 0.48 -24.77 -29.64
CA PRO A 89 1.90 -25.08 -29.80
C PRO A 89 2.59 -24.18 -30.83
N SER A 90 3.74 -23.63 -30.46
CA SER A 90 4.49 -22.70 -31.26
C SER A 90 5.99 -22.78 -30.91
N GLU A 91 6.86 -22.45 -31.85
CA GLU A 91 8.29 -22.26 -31.61
C GLU A 91 8.59 -20.92 -30.88
N ASN A 92 7.61 -20.01 -30.85
CA ASN A 92 7.77 -18.73 -30.17
C ASN A 92 7.49 -18.85 -28.68
N ALA A 93 8.14 -18.00 -27.89
CA ALA A 93 7.88 -17.89 -26.47
C ALA A 93 6.45 -17.40 -26.21
N VAL A 94 5.78 -17.97 -25.21
CA VAL A 94 4.45 -17.53 -24.75
C VAL A 94 4.64 -16.32 -23.84
N THR A 95 4.00 -15.21 -24.20
CA THR A 95 3.99 -14.01 -23.36
C THR A 95 2.89 -14.12 -22.31
N MET A 96 3.24 -13.98 -21.03
CA MET A 96 2.29 -13.94 -19.92
C MET A 96 2.44 -12.63 -19.14
N VAL A 97 1.32 -11.96 -18.91
CA VAL A 97 1.30 -10.71 -18.14
C VAL A 97 0.87 -11.02 -16.71
N PHE A 98 1.80 -10.91 -15.77
CA PHE A 98 1.52 -11.09 -14.36
C PHE A 98 0.86 -9.85 -13.75
N LYS A 99 -0.09 -10.08 -12.86
CA LYS A 99 -0.77 -9.06 -12.06
C LYS A 99 -0.56 -9.34 -10.58
N HIS A 100 -0.36 -8.31 -9.79
CA HIS A 100 -0.39 -8.42 -8.34
C HIS A 100 -1.82 -8.77 -7.89
N LEU A 101 -1.98 -9.78 -7.06
CA LEU A 101 -3.29 -10.24 -6.59
C LEU A 101 -3.62 -9.74 -5.18
N LEU A 102 -2.65 -9.16 -4.49
CA LEU A 102 -2.81 -8.59 -3.16
C LEU A 102 -2.75 -7.07 -3.22
N THR A 103 -2.76 -6.43 -2.06
CA THR A 103 -2.73 -4.97 -1.93
C THR A 103 -1.38 -4.52 -1.38
N LYS A 104 -0.82 -3.46 -1.95
CA LYS A 104 0.41 -2.82 -1.46
C LYS A 104 0.09 -1.57 -0.66
N VAL A 105 0.65 -1.44 0.53
CA VAL A 105 0.63 -0.20 1.32
C VAL A 105 2.03 0.37 1.40
N VAL A 106 2.18 1.64 1.09
CA VAL A 106 3.45 2.38 1.12
C VAL A 106 3.36 3.46 2.19
N PHE A 107 4.34 3.52 3.05
CA PHE A 107 4.44 4.52 4.10
C PHE A 107 5.54 5.51 3.76
N LYS A 108 5.18 6.80 3.72
CA LYS A 108 6.11 7.92 3.65
C LYS A 108 6.09 8.61 5.00
N ILE A 109 7.18 8.52 5.75
CA ILE A 109 7.25 9.01 7.13
C ILE A 109 8.22 10.18 7.21
N LYS A 110 7.75 11.30 7.73
CA LYS A 110 8.61 12.39 8.21
C LYS A 110 8.84 12.19 9.70
N ASN A 111 10.05 11.82 10.09
CA ASN A 111 10.38 11.54 11.48
C ASN A 111 10.98 12.77 12.15
N GLU A 112 10.25 13.39 13.06
CA GLU A 112 10.65 14.52 13.91
C GLU A 112 10.66 14.15 15.40
N SER A 113 10.60 12.86 15.74
CA SER A 113 10.61 12.38 17.14
C SER A 113 11.94 12.60 17.86
N GLY A 114 13.03 12.81 17.12
CA GLY A 114 14.39 12.88 17.66
C GLY A 114 15.01 11.50 17.96
N SER A 115 14.35 10.41 17.55
CA SER A 115 14.86 9.04 17.66
C SER A 115 14.55 8.28 16.37
N ASP A 116 15.42 7.35 15.98
CA ASP A 116 15.18 6.48 14.84
C ASP A 116 13.92 5.64 15.04
N ILE A 117 13.25 5.31 13.94
CA ILE A 117 12.15 4.34 13.91
C ILE A 117 12.74 2.93 14.00
N SER A 118 12.18 2.11 14.86
CA SER A 118 12.54 0.70 15.01
C SER A 118 11.58 -0.24 14.27
N SER A 119 10.31 0.14 14.16
CA SER A 119 9.31 -0.63 13.41
C SER A 119 8.09 0.19 13.01
N VAL A 120 7.47 -0.22 11.90
CA VAL A 120 6.17 0.25 11.41
C VAL A 120 5.27 -0.96 11.27
N VAL A 121 4.12 -0.97 11.94
CA VAL A 121 3.23 -2.13 12.05
C VAL A 121 1.80 -1.72 11.73
N LEU A 122 1.14 -2.49 10.88
CA LEU A 122 -0.32 -2.45 10.72
C LEU A 122 -0.97 -3.52 11.60
N LYS A 123 -1.95 -3.13 12.40
CA LYS A 123 -2.75 -4.03 13.25
C LYS A 123 -4.17 -4.21 12.70
N GLY A 124 -4.79 -5.32 13.03
CA GLY A 124 -6.20 -5.59 12.71
C GLY A 124 -6.45 -6.24 11.35
N LEU A 125 -5.42 -6.76 10.68
CA LEU A 125 -5.51 -7.34 9.35
C LEU A 125 -5.68 -8.86 9.38
N VAL A 126 -6.56 -9.40 8.54
CA VAL A 126 -6.62 -10.85 8.26
C VAL A 126 -5.47 -11.17 7.29
N PRO A 127 -4.50 -12.04 7.70
CA PRO A 127 -3.30 -12.27 6.90
C PRO A 127 -3.47 -13.33 5.81
N THR A 128 -4.62 -14.01 5.75
CA THR A 128 -4.88 -15.10 4.79
C THR A 128 -5.87 -14.68 3.71
N ALA A 129 -5.63 -15.15 2.50
CA ALA A 129 -6.51 -15.00 1.34
C ALA A 129 -6.97 -16.36 0.83
N ASN A 130 -8.22 -16.47 0.34
CA ASN A 130 -8.63 -17.52 -0.56
C ASN A 130 -8.26 -17.09 -1.99
N VAL A 131 -7.70 -17.99 -2.77
CA VAL A 131 -7.12 -17.70 -4.09
C VAL A 131 -7.78 -18.58 -5.15
N ASN A 132 -8.16 -17.98 -6.27
CA ASN A 132 -8.56 -18.68 -7.49
C ASN A 132 -7.69 -18.19 -8.64
N LEU A 133 -6.65 -18.94 -8.96
CA LEU A 133 -5.72 -18.61 -10.04
C LEU A 133 -6.33 -18.75 -11.44
N ALA A 134 -7.42 -19.52 -11.60
CA ALA A 134 -8.06 -19.71 -12.91
C ALA A 134 -8.72 -18.42 -13.45
N ASN A 135 -9.10 -17.51 -12.56
CA ASN A 135 -9.66 -16.19 -12.89
C ASN A 135 -8.95 -15.04 -12.19
N LEU A 136 -7.82 -15.29 -11.50
CA LEU A 136 -7.02 -14.34 -10.77
C LEU A 136 -7.80 -13.58 -9.70
N SER A 137 -8.80 -14.23 -9.06
CA SER A 137 -9.54 -13.61 -7.98
C SER A 137 -9.00 -14.00 -6.61
N VAL A 138 -9.06 -13.05 -5.69
CA VAL A 138 -8.73 -13.27 -4.27
C VAL A 138 -9.85 -12.70 -3.40
N SER A 139 -10.05 -13.32 -2.25
CA SER A 139 -10.94 -12.83 -1.21
C SER A 139 -10.29 -13.04 0.16
N VAL A 140 -10.71 -12.28 1.15
CA VAL A 140 -10.21 -12.44 2.52
C VAL A 140 -10.53 -13.84 3.05
N GLY A 141 -9.56 -14.45 3.72
CA GLY A 141 -9.71 -15.75 4.35
C GLY A 141 -10.38 -15.68 5.72
N SER A 142 -10.36 -16.79 6.45
CA SER A 142 -11.04 -16.95 7.75
C SER A 142 -10.08 -16.93 8.96
N ALA A 143 -8.79 -16.64 8.78
CA ALA A 143 -7.85 -16.56 9.89
C ALA A 143 -8.19 -15.39 10.84
N ALA A 144 -7.78 -15.49 12.09
CA ALA A 144 -7.86 -14.36 13.02
C ALA A 144 -7.01 -13.19 12.53
N ALA A 145 -7.46 -11.97 12.83
CA ALA A 145 -6.68 -10.77 12.54
C ALA A 145 -5.32 -10.80 13.27
N SER A 146 -4.30 -10.30 12.62
CA SER A 146 -2.93 -10.27 13.11
C SER A 146 -2.24 -8.95 12.77
N ASN A 147 -1.01 -8.81 13.22
CA ASN A 147 -0.16 -7.66 12.96
C ASN A 147 0.77 -7.97 11.78
N ILE A 148 1.00 -6.97 10.94
CA ILE A 148 1.95 -7.04 9.83
C ILE A 148 3.01 -5.96 10.04
N THR A 149 4.27 -6.38 10.24
CA THR A 149 5.42 -5.48 10.28
C THR A 149 5.86 -5.16 8.86
N ALA A 150 5.83 -3.88 8.51
CA ALA A 150 6.22 -3.38 7.20
C ALA A 150 7.73 -3.51 6.96
N MET A 151 8.12 -3.75 5.72
CA MET A 151 9.51 -3.75 5.27
C MET A 151 10.04 -2.31 5.25
N GLU A 152 11.21 -2.10 5.82
CA GLU A 152 11.94 -0.84 5.68
C GLU A 152 12.59 -0.76 4.30
N VAL A 153 12.24 0.26 3.53
CA VAL A 153 12.84 0.57 2.22
C VAL A 153 13.96 1.59 2.38
N THR A 154 13.69 2.63 3.18
CA THR A 154 14.66 3.66 3.53
C THR A 154 14.51 3.98 5.00
N ALA A 155 15.59 3.88 5.75
CA ALA A 155 15.60 4.09 7.18
C ALA A 155 14.91 5.40 7.58
N ASN A 156 14.05 5.33 8.58
CA ASN A 156 13.32 6.45 9.17
C ASN A 156 12.31 7.16 8.24
N SER A 157 12.17 6.75 6.97
CA SER A 157 11.38 7.55 6.02
C SER A 157 10.45 6.76 5.10
N ALA A 158 10.83 5.57 4.65
CA ALA A 158 10.03 4.80 3.70
C ALA A 158 9.88 3.34 4.12
N TYR A 159 8.62 2.88 4.18
CA TYR A 159 8.26 1.50 4.51
C TYR A 159 7.20 1.01 3.53
N GLN A 160 7.05 -0.31 3.40
CA GLN A 160 6.00 -0.91 2.58
C GLN A 160 5.54 -2.25 3.13
N ALA A 161 4.29 -2.61 2.83
CA ALA A 161 3.74 -3.90 3.19
C ALA A 161 2.80 -4.42 2.10
N ILE A 162 2.76 -5.73 1.94
CA ILE A 162 1.74 -6.45 1.17
C ILE A 162 0.70 -6.99 2.12
N ILE A 163 -0.56 -6.72 1.86
CA ILE A 163 -1.68 -7.15 2.69
C ILE A 163 -2.79 -7.76 1.83
N VAL A 164 -3.62 -8.59 2.45
CA VAL A 164 -4.76 -9.22 1.78
C VAL A 164 -5.84 -8.17 1.46
N PRO A 165 -6.42 -8.16 0.25
CA PRO A 165 -7.56 -7.30 -0.08
C PRO A 165 -8.73 -7.52 0.88
N GLN A 166 -9.17 -6.47 1.57
CA GLN A 166 -10.24 -6.53 2.57
C GLN A 166 -10.76 -5.13 2.89
N THR A 167 -12.00 -5.02 3.35
CA THR A 167 -12.51 -3.78 3.93
C THR A 167 -12.27 -3.80 5.44
N VAL A 168 -11.46 -2.91 5.95
CA VAL A 168 -11.02 -2.94 7.35
C VAL A 168 -10.66 -1.55 7.87
N ALA A 169 -10.95 -1.33 9.16
CA ALA A 169 -10.33 -0.29 9.96
C ALA A 169 -9.04 -0.85 10.57
N MET A 170 -7.92 -0.18 10.36
CA MET A 170 -6.60 -0.60 10.79
C MET A 170 -6.05 0.32 11.87
N GLU A 171 -5.03 -0.13 12.58
CA GLU A 171 -4.19 0.75 13.39
C GLU A 171 -2.77 0.76 12.82
N LEU A 172 -2.22 1.95 12.59
CA LEU A 172 -0.81 2.15 12.32
C LEU A 172 -0.08 2.35 13.64
N VAL A 173 0.93 1.55 13.88
CA VAL A 173 1.81 1.66 15.04
C VAL A 173 3.23 1.93 14.58
N VAL A 174 3.80 3.04 15.04
CA VAL A 174 5.20 3.39 14.81
C VAL A 174 5.93 3.35 16.13
N THR A 175 6.96 2.51 16.22
CA THR A 175 7.81 2.40 17.40
C THR A 175 9.19 2.97 17.11
N THR A 176 9.71 3.80 18.00
CA THR A 176 11.06 4.35 17.88
C THR A 176 12.09 3.52 18.66
N LYS A 177 13.38 3.71 18.38
CA LYS A 177 14.47 3.06 19.13
C LYS A 177 14.56 3.52 20.59
N SER A 178 14.00 4.69 20.93
CA SER A 178 13.87 5.15 22.31
C SER A 178 12.75 4.46 23.09
N GLY A 179 11.96 3.60 22.43
CA GLY A 179 10.82 2.88 23.03
C GLY A 179 9.51 3.66 23.02
N LEU A 180 9.45 4.81 22.33
CA LEU A 180 8.20 5.53 22.14
C LEU A 180 7.33 4.74 21.14
N GLU A 181 6.14 4.34 21.54
CA GLU A 181 5.12 3.72 20.70
C GLU A 181 4.01 4.73 20.41
N LEU A 182 3.77 5.01 19.16
CA LEU A 182 2.74 5.91 18.66
C LEU A 182 1.73 5.13 17.86
N VAL A 183 0.45 5.29 18.18
CA VAL A 183 -0.67 4.54 17.56
C VAL A 183 -1.64 5.52 16.92
N GLN A 184 -1.98 5.28 15.67
CA GLN A 184 -3.02 6.02 14.95
C GLN A 184 -4.01 5.04 14.33
N LYS A 185 -5.29 5.23 14.59
CA LYS A 185 -6.36 4.55 13.88
C LYS A 185 -6.50 5.11 12.47
N LEU A 186 -6.71 4.22 11.53
CA LEU A 186 -6.96 4.54 10.13
C LEU A 186 -8.44 4.35 9.82
N ALA A 187 -8.98 5.20 8.97
CA ALA A 187 -10.35 5.06 8.51
C ALA A 187 -10.59 3.70 7.85
N SER A 188 -11.80 3.18 8.00
CA SER A 188 -12.18 1.96 7.31
C SER A 188 -12.08 2.16 5.80
N THR A 189 -11.22 1.37 5.17
CA THR A 189 -10.89 1.49 3.74
C THR A 189 -11.11 0.15 3.05
N GLU A 190 -11.69 0.19 1.87
CA GLU A 190 -11.76 -0.96 0.96
C GLU A 190 -10.41 -1.08 0.24
N LEU A 191 -9.66 -2.11 0.60
CA LEU A 191 -8.37 -2.45 0.00
C LEU A 191 -8.60 -3.47 -1.12
N VAL A 192 -8.28 -3.10 -2.36
CA VAL A 192 -8.56 -3.93 -3.54
C VAL A 192 -7.33 -4.67 -4.05
N ALA A 193 -7.54 -5.79 -4.72
CA ALA A 193 -6.49 -6.58 -5.36
C ALA A 193 -5.74 -5.75 -6.43
N GLY A 194 -4.42 -5.83 -6.44
CA GLY A 194 -3.55 -5.05 -7.34
C GLY A 194 -3.49 -3.55 -6.99
N GLY A 195 -4.21 -3.11 -5.94
CA GLY A 195 -4.22 -1.72 -5.52
C GLY A 195 -2.99 -1.32 -4.72
N ARG A 196 -2.56 -0.07 -4.89
CA ARG A 196 -1.53 0.58 -4.07
C ARG A 196 -2.14 1.74 -3.30
N TYR A 197 -1.88 1.78 -2.00
CA TYR A 197 -2.33 2.82 -1.09
C TYR A 197 -1.14 3.48 -0.41
N ASN A 198 -1.21 4.80 -0.23
CA ASN A 198 -0.16 5.55 0.43
C ASN A 198 -0.63 6.00 1.82
N ILE A 199 0.27 5.95 2.79
CA ILE A 199 0.10 6.51 4.13
C ILE A 199 1.24 7.50 4.34
N ASN A 200 0.90 8.79 4.44
CA ASN A 200 1.87 9.84 4.73
C ASN A 200 1.76 10.18 6.22
N ALA A 201 2.82 10.01 6.97
CA ALA A 201 2.81 10.15 8.41
C ALA A 201 3.89 11.14 8.89
N LEU A 202 3.52 12.00 9.84
CA LEU A 202 4.44 12.82 10.62
C LEU A 202 4.57 12.20 12.01
N VAL A 203 5.77 11.76 12.37
CA VAL A 203 6.11 11.21 13.69
C VAL A 203 6.78 12.29 14.51
N THR A 204 6.17 12.68 15.62
CA THR A 204 6.70 13.68 16.55
C THR A 204 7.08 13.04 17.89
N LYS A 205 7.56 13.83 18.83
CA LYS A 205 7.89 13.35 20.20
C LYS A 205 6.66 12.92 21.01
N SER A 206 5.46 13.37 20.62
CA SER A 206 4.22 13.20 21.38
C SER A 206 3.05 12.66 20.55
N GLY A 207 3.21 12.50 19.24
CA GLY A 207 2.09 12.08 18.38
C GLY A 207 2.51 11.53 17.03
N LEU A 208 1.57 10.83 16.41
CA LEU A 208 1.60 10.36 15.05
C LEU A 208 0.47 11.04 14.28
N ASP A 209 0.82 11.83 13.28
CA ASP A 209 -0.13 12.57 12.46
C ASP A 209 -0.07 12.03 11.02
N ILE A 210 -1.23 11.78 10.41
CA ILE A 210 -1.32 11.22 9.06
C ILE A 210 -1.90 12.30 8.14
N LYS A 211 -1.09 12.71 7.15
CA LYS A 211 -1.47 13.69 6.14
C LYS A 211 -1.58 13.05 4.76
N LEU A 212 -2.59 13.50 4.00
CA LEU A 212 -2.84 13.08 2.63
C LEU A 212 -1.93 13.82 1.65
N SER A 213 -1.21 13.10 0.78
CA SER A 213 -0.66 13.67 -0.46
C SER A 213 -0.34 12.55 -1.45
N GLY A 214 -0.68 12.70 -2.73
CA GLY A 214 -0.53 11.67 -3.75
C GLY A 214 0.73 11.80 -4.58
N GLU A 215 1.24 10.66 -5.09
CA GLU A 215 1.97 10.50 -6.36
C GLU A 215 2.09 9.03 -6.78
N ILE A 216 2.19 8.79 -8.09
CA ILE A 216 1.90 7.54 -8.83
C ILE A 216 3.14 6.68 -9.04
N GLU A 217 3.01 5.32 -9.04
CA GLU A 217 3.84 4.38 -9.84
C GLU A 217 3.27 2.95 -9.89
N ASP A 218 3.27 2.32 -11.09
CA ASP A 218 3.13 0.91 -11.56
C ASP A 218 2.18 -0.11 -10.90
N TRP A 219 1.65 0.14 -9.75
CA TRP A 219 0.46 -0.49 -9.18
C TRP A 219 -0.72 0.44 -9.49
N ASP A 220 -1.93 -0.13 -9.61
CA ASP A 220 -3.14 0.71 -9.74
C ASP A 220 -3.30 1.51 -8.44
N ASP A 221 -2.87 2.78 -8.46
CA ASP A 221 -2.88 3.66 -7.29
C ASP A 221 -4.33 3.94 -6.89
N LYS A 222 -4.71 3.56 -5.67
CA LYS A 222 -6.05 3.78 -5.09
C LYS A 222 -6.07 4.97 -4.13
N GLY A 223 -4.97 5.74 -4.08
CA GLY A 223 -4.86 6.92 -3.24
C GLY A 223 -4.41 6.64 -1.80
N ASP A 224 -4.65 7.60 -0.95
CA ASP A 224 -4.19 7.59 0.43
C ASP A 224 -5.24 6.99 1.37
N ILE A 225 -4.79 6.35 2.44
CA ILE A 225 -5.65 5.90 3.54
C ILE A 225 -5.64 6.98 4.62
N PRO A 226 -6.76 7.68 4.87
CA PRO A 226 -6.81 8.73 5.88
C PRO A 226 -6.76 8.17 7.30
N GLY A 227 -6.24 8.96 8.23
CA GLY A 227 -6.39 8.70 9.67
C GLY A 227 -7.84 8.92 10.13
N GLU A 228 -8.29 8.18 11.14
CA GLU A 228 -9.65 8.31 11.70
C GLU A 228 -9.87 9.64 12.47
N ASP A 229 -8.79 10.23 13.01
CA ASP A 229 -8.79 11.55 13.65
C ASP A 229 -8.36 12.65 12.66
N GLY A 230 -8.70 12.50 11.38
CA GLY A 230 -8.55 13.60 10.45
C GLY A 230 -9.29 14.79 11.04
N GLY A 231 -8.57 15.75 11.58
CA GLY A 231 -9.15 17.04 11.88
C GLY A 231 -10.02 17.42 10.69
N GLU A 232 -11.22 17.90 10.93
CA GLU A 232 -12.09 18.45 9.89
C GLU A 232 -11.20 19.18 8.89
N GLU A 233 -11.31 18.79 7.61
CA GLU A 233 -10.60 19.49 6.55
C GLU A 233 -10.98 20.96 6.68
N VAL A 234 -10.07 21.75 7.24
CA VAL A 234 -10.36 23.16 7.51
C VAL A 234 -10.46 23.80 6.14
N ALA A 235 -11.66 24.15 5.75
CA ALA A 235 -11.94 24.69 4.44
C ALA A 235 -11.10 25.97 4.23
N PHE A 236 -10.15 25.90 3.32
CA PHE A 236 -9.34 27.04 2.91
C PHE A 236 -9.81 27.51 1.53
N GLU A 237 -10.28 28.74 1.47
CA GLU A 237 -10.75 29.35 0.22
C GLU A 237 -9.93 30.61 -0.08
N GLU A 238 -9.28 30.65 -1.23
CA GLU A 238 -8.47 31.79 -1.67
C GLU A 238 -9.33 32.85 -2.40
N HIS A 239 -9.34 34.08 -1.88
CA HIS A 239 -9.92 35.26 -2.50
C HIS A 239 -8.86 36.38 -2.57
N LEU A 240 -7.66 36.07 -2.98
CA LEU A 240 -6.52 37.00 -2.96
C LEU A 240 -6.68 38.20 -3.88
N ASN A 241 -7.49 38.10 -4.94
CA ASN A 241 -7.85 39.23 -5.80
C ASN A 241 -8.80 40.23 -5.10
N GLU A 242 -9.50 39.79 -4.05
CA GLU A 242 -10.39 40.58 -3.20
C GLU A 242 -9.72 40.95 -1.87
N ASN A 243 -8.41 40.63 -1.72
CA ASN A 243 -7.58 40.90 -0.55
C ASN A 243 -8.04 40.21 0.72
N TYR A 244 -8.49 38.92 0.63
CA TYR A 244 -8.76 38.07 1.77
C TYR A 244 -8.63 36.59 1.40
N PHE A 245 -8.63 35.72 2.42
CA PHE A 245 -8.90 34.29 2.31
C PHE A 245 -9.86 33.88 3.44
N MET A 246 -10.53 32.75 3.24
CA MET A 246 -11.34 32.10 4.28
C MET A 246 -10.56 30.91 4.84
N TYR A 247 -10.58 30.74 6.14
CA TYR A 247 -10.03 29.58 6.81
C TYR A 247 -10.98 29.15 7.91
N ASP A 248 -11.54 27.94 7.82
CA ASP A 248 -12.58 27.43 8.70
C ASP A 248 -13.77 28.40 8.87
N GLY A 249 -14.26 28.94 7.73
CA GLY A 249 -15.37 29.88 7.71
C GLY A 249 -15.05 31.28 8.27
N VAL A 250 -13.82 31.53 8.70
CA VAL A 250 -13.36 32.83 9.20
C VAL A 250 -12.64 33.62 8.11
N LYS A 251 -13.06 34.85 7.88
CA LYS A 251 -12.44 35.76 6.92
C LYS A 251 -11.17 36.41 7.47
N TYR A 252 -10.06 36.25 6.74
CA TYR A 252 -8.77 36.87 7.03
C TYR A 252 -8.39 37.83 5.92
N ASN A 253 -8.30 39.11 6.23
CA ASN A 253 -7.88 40.10 5.26
C ASN A 253 -6.38 39.96 4.96
N THR A 254 -6.03 40.29 3.71
CA THR A 254 -4.64 40.28 3.23
C THR A 254 -4.23 41.64 2.73
N VAL A 255 -2.92 41.89 2.70
CA VAL A 255 -2.31 43.06 2.11
C VAL A 255 -1.23 42.65 1.12
N LYS A 256 -1.23 43.20 -0.07
CA LYS A 256 -0.18 42.98 -1.07
C LYS A 256 0.90 44.05 -0.89
N LEU A 257 2.12 43.58 -0.63
CA LEU A 257 3.28 44.47 -0.50
C LEU A 257 3.82 44.90 -1.88
N SER A 258 4.63 45.96 -1.89
CA SER A 258 5.23 46.50 -3.12
C SER A 258 6.14 45.53 -3.87
N ASN A 259 6.67 44.51 -3.18
CA ASN A 259 7.46 43.40 -3.76
C ASN A 259 6.61 42.26 -4.34
N GLY A 260 5.27 42.40 -4.32
CA GLY A 260 4.33 41.39 -4.82
C GLY A 260 3.92 40.30 -3.82
N GLN A 261 4.51 40.24 -2.64
CA GLN A 261 4.13 39.30 -1.58
C GLN A 261 2.77 39.67 -0.98
N ILE A 262 2.00 38.62 -0.62
CA ILE A 262 0.71 38.78 0.05
C ILE A 262 0.86 38.28 1.50
N TRP A 263 0.48 39.13 2.44
CA TRP A 263 0.57 38.87 3.87
C TRP A 263 -0.79 38.99 4.54
N MET A 264 -1.02 38.27 5.64
CA MET A 264 -2.19 38.47 6.49
C MET A 264 -2.14 39.90 7.10
N ALA A 265 -3.25 40.62 7.05
CA ALA A 265 -3.40 41.92 7.63
C ALA A 265 -3.87 41.89 9.10
N GLN A 266 -4.09 40.71 9.66
CA GLN A 266 -4.58 40.52 11.01
C GLN A 266 -4.08 39.17 11.57
N PRO A 267 -3.99 39.00 12.91
CA PRO A 267 -3.61 37.69 13.53
C PRO A 267 -4.62 36.62 13.16
N MET A 268 -4.10 35.38 13.06
CA MET A 268 -4.94 34.19 12.88
C MET A 268 -5.79 33.95 14.13
N ARG A 269 -7.08 33.68 13.95
CA ARG A 269 -8.04 33.46 15.05
C ARG A 269 -8.57 32.03 15.08
N TYR A 270 -7.93 31.13 14.32
CA TYR A 270 -8.31 29.72 14.33
C TYR A 270 -7.85 29.08 15.65
N ALA A 271 -8.76 28.43 16.34
CA ALA A 271 -8.47 27.63 17.52
C ALA A 271 -8.72 26.14 17.18
N PRO A 272 -7.67 25.28 17.13
CA PRO A 272 -7.86 23.83 16.99
C PRO A 272 -8.78 23.29 18.10
N LYS A 273 -9.41 22.14 17.86
CA LYS A 273 -10.29 21.48 18.83
C LYS A 273 -9.57 21.31 20.18
N GLY A 274 -10.17 21.83 21.24
CA GLY A 274 -9.61 21.80 22.60
C GLY A 274 -8.84 23.06 23.02
N TYR A 275 -8.71 24.05 22.11
CA TYR A 275 -8.09 25.34 22.41
C TYR A 275 -9.11 26.47 22.23
N THR A 276 -8.86 27.60 22.87
CA THR A 276 -9.60 28.84 22.68
C THR A 276 -8.64 29.96 22.30
N VAL A 277 -9.11 30.91 21.49
CA VAL A 277 -8.30 32.09 21.18
C VAL A 277 -8.35 33.04 22.38
N SER A 278 -7.19 33.45 22.88
CA SER A 278 -7.07 34.43 23.97
C SER A 278 -6.16 35.59 23.59
N ALA A 279 -6.42 36.73 24.16
CA ALA A 279 -5.56 37.90 24.05
C ALA A 279 -4.52 38.02 25.19
N ASP A 280 -4.55 37.10 26.17
CA ASP A 280 -3.59 37.08 27.29
C ASP A 280 -2.42 36.12 27.00
N PRO A 281 -1.19 36.64 26.81
CA PRO A 281 -0.03 35.84 26.49
C PRO A 281 0.45 34.93 27.64
N LYS A 282 -0.21 34.91 28.78
CA LYS A 282 0.12 34.09 29.94
C LYS A 282 -0.75 32.83 30.06
N GLU A 283 -1.76 32.68 29.22
CA GLU A 283 -2.62 31.51 29.21
C GLU A 283 -2.03 30.41 28.32
N GLU A 284 -1.49 29.35 28.93
CA GLU A 284 -0.77 28.27 28.22
C GLU A 284 -1.66 27.37 27.34
N SER A 285 -2.99 27.39 27.54
CA SER A 285 -3.94 26.57 26.79
C SER A 285 -4.58 27.30 25.61
N HIS A 286 -4.10 28.46 25.24
CA HIS A 286 -4.69 29.34 24.22
C HIS A 286 -3.71 29.63 23.09
N ILE A 287 -4.25 29.99 21.90
CA ILE A 287 -3.48 30.46 20.75
C ILE A 287 -3.54 31.98 20.69
N TRP A 288 -2.47 32.62 20.30
CA TRP A 288 -2.27 34.11 20.22
C TRP A 288 -2.44 34.64 18.82
#